data_59ae9bcbf59f26a14d5b613fd52c6167
#
_entry.id   59ae9bcbf59f26a14d5b613fd52c6167
#
_cell.length_a   1.000
_cell.length_b   1.000
_cell.length_c   1.000
_cell.angle_alpha   90.00
_cell.angle_beta   90.00
_cell.angle_gamma   90.00
#
_symmetry.space_group_name_H-M   'P 1'
#
loop_
_entity.id
_entity.type
_entity.pdbx_description
1 polymer ?
#
loop_
_entity_poly.entity_id
_entity_poly.type
_entity_poly.pdbx_seq_one_letter_code
_entity_poly.pdbx_strand_id
1 'polypeptide(L)'
;VSSPANNRRREPGKSGNDGLMLGGAVLAFVLVGLVWVSVSVGSRMDGVNEEMPNDPFEIISGLLRGRYVWSTSATMIAGTSAAAIVGVAVYFLWLRALARKSRTSVDGAARYMAPMKALSHMQEKQALKKSERLGVTGTPGVPLGRTVMGRKMLYASFEDMSTVIAGPRVGKSTSLVIPALIAAPGAVVTTSNKRDVLDATRDVRAEKGPVWVFDPQKVAREEATWWWNPLSYVVDDTRAAKLAQYFASGSRSTDSKTDAFFDGAGMDLLAGMLLAAAVGDRPIAQVFTWLTDPNEEEPVRLLRVGGYRMQADGVLGAIQATEKTRSSIYSTAQQMAACLKNGHIADWVNSRGPEDDRPQFDAAEFVRGSGTLYSLSKEGAGTAGPLVTALTAATLEAATDLADVSAGGRMRMPLVGILDEAANVCRWRDLPDLYSHFGSRGIPIMSVFQSWSQGVAVFGKEGMLKLFSASNVFVYLGGVRENDFLQHISQLIGTYDRETTSASMNKGVRSTSTSLKRENILEVAELADLPRGRAIMLSSGTRAALLRTVPWFQGPKEQVAAIQASIAAHDPASQKAAPVDVPPAPAVSTTTVLDRPAAAAPAEVPPVERSALSALLTGTENEPRTDAGR
;
A
#
# COMPACT_ATOMS: atom_id res chain seq x y z
N VAL A 1 -35.62 12.80 -15.55
CA VAL A 1 -34.34 12.61 -14.84
C VAL A 1 -33.71 13.98 -14.74
N SER A 2 -33.93 14.67 -13.60
CA SER A 2 -33.37 15.98 -13.30
C SER A 2 -31.87 15.82 -12.99
N SER A 3 -31.02 16.48 -13.77
CA SER A 3 -29.58 16.62 -13.49
C SER A 3 -29.35 17.18 -12.08
N PRO A 4 -28.46 16.59 -11.25
CA PRO A 4 -28.15 17.17 -9.96
C PRO A 4 -27.51 18.54 -10.17
N ALA A 5 -28.04 19.54 -9.47
CA ALA A 5 -27.53 20.90 -9.47
C ALA A 5 -26.02 20.93 -9.23
N ASN A 6 -25.30 21.37 -10.23
CA ASN A 6 -23.86 21.52 -10.23
C ASN A 6 -23.50 22.59 -9.19
N ASN A 7 -23.16 22.15 -7.97
CA ASN A 7 -22.72 23.02 -6.88
C ASN A 7 -21.32 23.54 -7.28
N ARG A 8 -21.30 24.63 -8.06
CA ARG A 8 -20.09 25.26 -8.59
C ARG A 8 -19.23 25.72 -7.42
N ARG A 9 -18.00 25.23 -7.38
CA ARG A 9 -17.00 25.61 -6.39
C ARG A 9 -16.46 26.97 -6.80
N ARG A 10 -16.75 28.00 -6.01
CA ARG A 10 -16.19 29.34 -6.23
C ARG A 10 -15.03 29.57 -5.26
N GLU A 11 -13.99 30.24 -5.73
CA GLU A 11 -12.99 30.81 -4.85
C GLU A 11 -13.70 31.94 -4.05
N PRO A 12 -13.65 31.94 -2.69
CA PRO A 12 -14.17 33.07 -1.94
C PRO A 12 -13.36 34.29 -2.35
N GLY A 13 -14.05 35.30 -2.92
CA GLY A 13 -13.44 36.54 -3.33
C GLY A 13 -12.58 37.09 -2.18
N LYS A 14 -11.37 37.51 -2.47
CA LYS A 14 -10.59 38.28 -1.49
C LYS A 14 -11.33 39.57 -1.24
N SER A 15 -12.15 39.63 -0.18
CA SER A 15 -12.64 40.89 0.36
C SER A 15 -11.44 41.65 0.90
N GLY A 16 -10.94 42.56 0.09
CA GLY A 16 -9.67 43.22 0.41
C GLY A 16 -9.88 44.28 1.46
N ASN A 17 -10.37 44.50 2.42
CA ASN A 17 -10.30 45.47 3.53
C ASN A 17 -11.18 45.10 4.75
N ASP A 18 -12.20 44.25 4.59
CA ASP A 18 -13.14 43.95 5.68
C ASP A 18 -12.44 43.25 6.85
N GLY A 19 -11.43 42.41 6.57
CA GLY A 19 -10.62 41.79 7.63
C GLY A 19 -9.72 42.74 8.38
N LEU A 20 -9.21 43.78 7.72
CA LEU A 20 -8.39 44.84 8.36
C LEU A 20 -9.28 45.79 9.20
N MET A 21 -10.45 46.15 8.69
CA MET A 21 -11.43 46.97 9.43
C MET A 21 -11.96 46.23 10.66
N LEU A 22 -12.33 44.96 10.53
CA LEU A 22 -12.80 44.15 11.65
C LEU A 22 -11.70 43.97 12.71
N GLY A 23 -10.45 43.68 12.27
CA GLY A 23 -9.30 43.57 13.15
C GLY A 23 -8.97 44.87 13.89
N GLY A 24 -9.07 46.03 13.21
CA GLY A 24 -8.92 47.34 13.79
C GLY A 24 -10.00 47.67 14.82
N ALA A 25 -11.26 47.36 14.53
CA ALA A 25 -12.38 47.54 15.44
C ALA A 25 -12.24 46.68 16.73
N VAL A 26 -11.87 45.40 16.57
CA VAL A 26 -11.63 44.51 17.72
C VAL A 26 -10.45 45.01 18.59
N LEU A 27 -9.36 45.46 17.97
CA LEU A 27 -8.22 46.00 18.69
C LEU A 27 -8.61 47.27 19.48
N ALA A 28 -9.36 48.19 18.87
CA ALA A 28 -9.85 49.38 19.54
C ALA A 28 -10.74 49.01 20.75
N PHE A 29 -11.62 48.05 20.62
CA PHE A 29 -12.50 47.59 21.70
C PHE A 29 -11.71 46.95 22.86
N VAL A 30 -10.67 46.19 22.54
CA VAL A 30 -9.78 45.59 23.55
C VAL A 30 -8.99 46.65 24.30
N LEU A 31 -8.50 47.68 23.60
CA LEU A 31 -7.78 48.79 24.21
C LEU A 31 -8.68 49.63 25.14
N VAL A 32 -9.88 49.93 24.71
CA VAL A 32 -10.89 50.63 25.52
C VAL A 32 -11.23 49.82 26.79
N GLY A 33 -11.48 48.52 26.65
CA GLY A 33 -11.74 47.61 27.76
C GLY A 33 -10.55 47.51 28.74
N LEU A 34 -9.33 47.48 28.22
CA LEU A 34 -8.10 47.43 29.05
C LEU A 34 -7.94 48.68 29.87
N VAL A 35 -8.12 49.88 29.29
CA VAL A 35 -8.08 51.16 30.02
C VAL A 35 -9.18 51.21 31.07
N TRP A 36 -10.41 50.84 30.71
CA TRP A 36 -11.55 50.83 31.61
C TRP A 36 -11.32 49.94 32.83
N VAL A 37 -10.91 48.67 32.64
CA VAL A 37 -10.63 47.73 33.74
C VAL A 37 -9.50 48.23 34.61
N SER A 38 -8.41 48.71 34.00
CA SER A 38 -7.23 49.16 34.72
C SER A 38 -7.51 50.36 35.62
N VAL A 39 -8.24 51.33 35.10
CA VAL A 39 -8.59 52.54 35.88
C VAL A 39 -9.65 52.23 36.94
N SER A 40 -10.71 51.47 36.59
CA SER A 40 -11.79 51.14 37.51
C SER A 40 -11.32 50.28 38.71
N VAL A 41 -10.45 49.26 38.44
CA VAL A 41 -9.93 48.40 39.51
C VAL A 41 -8.79 49.07 40.24
N GLY A 42 -7.87 49.71 39.52
CA GLY A 42 -6.71 50.38 40.13
C GLY A 42 -7.11 51.52 41.03
N SER A 43 -8.09 52.35 40.65
CA SER A 43 -8.60 53.44 41.48
C SER A 43 -9.26 52.95 42.79
N ARG A 44 -9.97 51.79 42.72
CA ARG A 44 -10.54 51.17 43.96
C ARG A 44 -9.46 50.64 44.90
N MET A 45 -8.36 50.10 44.32
CA MET A 45 -7.23 49.60 45.14
C MET A 45 -6.45 50.76 45.87
N ASP A 46 -6.27 51.88 45.19
CA ASP A 46 -5.49 53.01 45.70
C ASP A 46 -6.36 54.05 46.43
N GLY A 47 -7.68 53.87 46.56
CA GLY A 47 -8.60 54.74 47.19
C GLY A 47 -8.70 56.15 46.54
N VAL A 48 -8.39 56.19 45.20
CA VAL A 48 -8.39 57.45 44.44
C VAL A 48 -9.62 57.39 43.49
N ASN A 49 -10.35 58.54 43.41
CA ASN A 49 -11.58 58.68 42.64
C ASN A 49 -12.80 57.96 43.28
N GLU A 50 -13.50 58.65 44.19
CA GLU A 50 -14.60 58.10 45.01
C GLU A 50 -15.86 57.66 44.21
N GLU A 51 -16.14 58.24 43.04
CA GLU A 51 -17.25 57.86 42.19
C GLU A 51 -16.80 57.67 40.73
N MET A 52 -16.78 56.41 40.29
CA MET A 52 -16.45 56.04 38.89
C MET A 52 -17.68 55.66 38.13
N PRO A 53 -17.89 56.20 36.91
CA PRO A 53 -18.97 55.77 36.02
C PRO A 53 -18.72 54.36 35.49
N ASN A 54 -19.80 53.66 35.19
CA ASN A 54 -19.70 52.31 34.58
C ASN A 54 -19.46 52.34 33.06
N ASP A 55 -19.51 53.52 32.44
CA ASP A 55 -19.30 53.69 31.01
C ASP A 55 -17.81 53.82 30.67
N PRO A 56 -17.23 52.91 29.90
CA PRO A 56 -15.83 52.96 29.47
C PRO A 56 -15.44 54.26 28.76
N PHE A 57 -16.35 54.82 27.95
CA PHE A 57 -16.07 56.04 27.19
C PHE A 57 -16.05 57.28 28.08
N GLU A 58 -16.89 57.31 29.10
CA GLU A 58 -16.92 58.40 30.08
C GLU A 58 -15.64 58.42 30.92
N ILE A 59 -15.12 57.25 31.31
CA ILE A 59 -13.83 57.12 32.00
C ILE A 59 -12.69 57.64 31.13
N ILE A 60 -12.61 57.22 29.86
CA ILE A 60 -11.56 57.69 28.96
C ILE A 60 -11.65 59.21 28.74
N SER A 61 -12.86 59.74 28.52
CA SER A 61 -13.04 61.19 28.33
C SER A 61 -12.71 61.96 29.62
N GLY A 62 -13.01 61.41 30.79
CA GLY A 62 -12.68 61.98 32.09
C GLY A 62 -11.17 61.99 32.34
N LEU A 63 -10.46 60.94 31.98
CA LEU A 63 -8.98 60.89 32.03
C LEU A 63 -8.35 61.98 31.13
N LEU A 64 -8.84 62.10 29.88
CA LEU A 64 -8.34 63.11 28.94
C LEU A 64 -8.61 64.52 29.37
N ARG A 65 -9.67 64.79 30.18
CA ARG A 65 -10.03 66.10 30.74
C ARG A 65 -9.43 66.34 32.13
N GLY A 66 -8.61 65.38 32.62
CA GLY A 66 -8.00 65.49 33.94
C GLY A 66 -8.97 65.36 35.13
N ARG A 67 -10.19 64.81 34.92
CA ARG A 67 -11.18 64.60 36.01
C ARG A 67 -10.86 63.36 36.83
N TYR A 68 -10.20 62.35 36.25
CA TYR A 68 -9.77 61.15 36.96
C TYR A 68 -8.25 61.07 36.95
N VAL A 69 -7.69 60.57 38.04
CA VAL A 69 -6.24 60.40 38.19
C VAL A 69 -5.88 58.94 37.82
N TRP A 70 -4.86 58.79 37.00
CA TRP A 70 -4.28 57.47 36.68
C TRP A 70 -3.43 57.01 37.89
N SER A 71 -3.88 55.97 38.58
CA SER A 71 -3.23 55.46 39.77
C SER A 71 -2.07 54.51 39.51
N THR A 72 -1.21 54.25 40.48
CA THR A 72 -0.08 53.32 40.38
C THR A 72 -0.57 51.91 40.18
N SER A 73 -1.61 51.49 40.88
CA SER A 73 -2.25 50.16 40.69
C SER A 73 -2.87 50.01 39.32
N ALA A 74 -3.43 51.09 38.72
CA ALA A 74 -3.93 51.08 37.34
C ALA A 74 -2.80 50.82 36.34
N THR A 75 -1.60 51.37 36.56
CA THR A 75 -0.41 51.10 35.72
C THR A 75 0.01 49.63 35.79
N MET A 76 0.03 49.04 36.99
CA MET A 76 0.35 47.63 37.19
C MET A 76 -0.67 46.70 36.50
N ILE A 77 -1.98 46.98 36.65
CA ILE A 77 -3.06 46.21 36.04
C ILE A 77 -3.01 46.34 34.50
N ALA A 78 -2.79 47.55 33.99
CA ALA A 78 -2.64 47.78 32.55
C ALA A 78 -1.43 47.01 31.99
N GLY A 79 -0.28 47.09 32.67
CA GLY A 79 0.95 46.43 32.27
C GLY A 79 0.83 44.89 32.27
N THR A 80 0.28 44.33 33.35
CA THR A 80 0.08 42.87 33.44
C THR A 80 -0.95 42.35 32.43
N SER A 81 -2.05 43.08 32.25
CA SER A 81 -3.08 42.74 31.26
C SER A 81 -2.57 42.85 29.81
N ALA A 82 -1.82 43.91 29.49
CA ALA A 82 -1.19 44.08 28.20
C ALA A 82 -0.15 42.96 27.93
N ALA A 83 0.67 42.62 28.93
CA ALA A 83 1.63 41.51 28.81
C ALA A 83 0.93 40.15 28.56
N ALA A 84 -0.19 39.91 29.26
CA ALA A 84 -1.02 38.70 29.03
C ALA A 84 -1.61 38.65 27.61
N ILE A 85 -2.15 39.75 27.11
CA ILE A 85 -2.71 39.87 25.76
C ILE A 85 -1.61 39.63 24.70
N VAL A 86 -0.43 40.25 24.87
CA VAL A 86 0.72 40.06 24.00
C VAL A 86 1.18 38.59 24.03
N GLY A 87 1.28 37.99 25.24
CA GLY A 87 1.64 36.57 25.40
C GLY A 87 0.69 35.64 24.67
N VAL A 88 -0.61 35.87 24.78
CA VAL A 88 -1.64 35.10 24.04
C VAL A 88 -1.51 35.33 22.53
N ALA A 89 -1.30 36.56 22.09
CA ALA A 89 -1.11 36.86 20.67
C ALA A 89 0.15 36.17 20.09
N VAL A 90 1.28 36.24 20.82
CA VAL A 90 2.53 35.56 20.43
C VAL A 90 2.34 34.04 20.41
N TYR A 91 1.64 33.47 21.38
CA TYR A 91 1.32 32.06 21.41
C TYR A 91 0.48 31.63 20.19
N PHE A 92 -0.55 32.40 19.83
CA PHE A 92 -1.34 32.15 18.62
C PHE A 92 -0.54 32.34 17.31
N LEU A 93 0.34 33.34 17.26
CA LEU A 93 1.25 33.55 16.12
C LEU A 93 2.24 32.40 16.00
N TRP A 94 2.79 31.93 17.11
CA TRP A 94 3.67 30.76 17.17
C TRP A 94 2.95 29.48 16.71
N LEU A 95 1.73 29.23 17.21
CA LEU A 95 0.89 28.12 16.73
C LEU A 95 0.59 28.22 15.23
N ARG A 96 0.32 29.44 14.72
CA ARG A 96 0.12 29.67 13.28
C ARG A 96 1.41 29.44 12.49
N ALA A 97 2.56 29.83 12.99
CA ALA A 97 3.85 29.60 12.36
C ALA A 97 4.18 28.09 12.28
N LEU A 98 3.94 27.34 13.38
CA LEU A 98 4.06 25.89 13.40
C LEU A 98 3.11 25.23 12.39
N ALA A 99 1.85 25.69 12.32
CA ALA A 99 0.88 25.20 11.36
C ALA A 99 1.27 25.51 9.91
N ARG A 100 1.90 26.66 9.65
CA ARG A 100 2.41 27.03 8.32
C ARG A 100 3.59 26.17 7.90
N LYS A 101 4.50 25.83 8.82
CA LYS A 101 5.68 24.99 8.57
C LYS A 101 5.33 23.58 8.10
N SER A 102 4.13 23.08 8.42
CA SER A 102 3.62 21.77 8.00
C SER A 102 2.74 21.80 6.74
N ARG A 103 2.50 22.97 6.13
CA ARG A 103 1.72 23.11 4.90
C ARG A 103 2.59 22.88 3.67
N THR A 104 2.06 22.14 2.71
CA THR A 104 2.65 21.92 1.41
C THR A 104 1.92 22.75 0.34
N SER A 105 2.48 22.86 -0.87
CA SER A 105 1.88 23.59 -2.00
C SER A 105 0.45 23.12 -2.30
N VAL A 106 0.21 21.82 -2.24
CA VAL A 106 -1.10 21.20 -2.58
C VAL A 106 -2.16 21.32 -1.48
N ASP A 107 -1.79 21.69 -0.25
CA ASP A 107 -2.75 21.75 0.88
C ASP A 107 -3.89 22.75 0.63
N GLY A 108 -3.65 23.76 -0.19
CA GLY A 108 -4.65 24.74 -0.61
C GLY A 108 -5.81 24.12 -1.41
N ALA A 109 -5.55 23.07 -2.16
CA ALA A 109 -6.54 22.37 -2.97
C ALA A 109 -7.63 21.66 -2.14
N ALA A 110 -7.30 21.28 -0.90
CA ALA A 110 -8.23 20.55 -0.01
C ALA A 110 -9.57 21.28 0.21
N ARG A 111 -9.59 22.62 0.13
CA ARG A 111 -10.83 23.44 0.27
C ARG A 111 -11.85 23.21 -0.85
N TYR A 112 -11.39 22.76 -2.01
CA TYR A 112 -12.23 22.47 -3.16
C TYR A 112 -12.64 20.99 -3.27
N MET A 113 -12.09 20.14 -2.42
CA MET A 113 -12.33 18.70 -2.35
C MET A 113 -13.51 18.36 -1.43
N ALA A 114 -13.60 17.11 -0.97
CA ALA A 114 -14.68 16.62 -0.12
C ALA A 114 -14.79 17.43 1.19
N PRO A 115 -15.98 17.98 1.51
CA PRO A 115 -16.19 18.61 2.79
C PRO A 115 -16.23 17.54 3.91
N MET A 116 -15.83 17.92 5.13
CA MET A 116 -15.78 17.02 6.28
C MET A 116 -17.09 16.28 6.57
N LYS A 117 -18.23 16.90 6.29
CA LYS A 117 -19.57 16.30 6.46
C LYS A 117 -19.76 15.10 5.52
N ALA A 118 -19.29 15.19 4.28
CA ALA A 118 -19.37 14.09 3.31
C ALA A 118 -18.52 12.89 3.71
N LEU A 119 -17.41 13.11 4.44
CA LEU A 119 -16.49 12.07 4.92
C LEU A 119 -16.86 11.57 6.33
N SER A 120 -18.00 11.97 6.90
CA SER A 120 -18.37 11.64 8.27
C SER A 120 -18.48 10.12 8.51
N HIS A 121 -18.94 9.36 7.52
CA HIS A 121 -19.11 7.91 7.59
C HIS A 121 -17.78 7.14 7.72
N MET A 122 -16.65 7.73 7.26
CA MET A 122 -15.30 7.18 7.38
C MET A 122 -14.57 7.67 8.63
N GLN A 123 -15.13 8.62 9.41
CA GLN A 123 -14.51 9.10 10.64
C GLN A 123 -14.71 8.09 11.77
N GLU A 124 -13.78 8.07 12.70
CA GLU A 124 -13.65 7.09 13.79
C GLU A 124 -15.00 6.70 14.44
N LYS A 125 -15.78 7.68 14.90
CA LYS A 125 -17.07 7.41 15.57
C LYS A 125 -18.08 6.66 14.70
N GLN A 126 -18.21 7.02 13.42
CA GLN A 126 -19.17 6.37 12.52
C GLN A 126 -18.60 5.07 11.95
N ALA A 127 -17.29 5.05 11.69
CA ALA A 127 -16.58 3.85 11.27
C ALA A 127 -16.65 2.76 12.36
N LEU A 128 -16.47 3.11 13.65
CA LEU A 128 -16.62 2.18 14.77
C LEU A 128 -18.05 1.61 14.84
N LYS A 129 -19.08 2.46 14.73
CA LYS A 129 -20.47 1.99 14.67
C LYS A 129 -20.74 1.04 13.49
N LYS A 130 -20.10 1.32 12.33
CA LYS A 130 -20.22 0.42 11.17
C LYS A 130 -19.53 -0.91 11.45
N SER A 131 -18.33 -0.90 12.07
CA SER A 131 -17.60 -2.10 12.46
C SER A 131 -18.40 -2.96 13.46
N GLU A 132 -18.97 -2.33 14.50
CA GLU A 132 -19.82 -3.00 15.50
C GLU A 132 -21.03 -3.66 14.84
N ARG A 133 -21.69 -3.00 13.89
CA ARG A 133 -22.78 -3.58 13.10
C ARG A 133 -22.36 -4.80 12.27
N LEU A 134 -21.08 -4.83 11.85
CA LEU A 134 -20.47 -5.95 11.13
C LEU A 134 -19.93 -7.04 12.07
N GLY A 135 -20.20 -6.93 13.38
CA GLY A 135 -19.74 -7.90 14.39
C GLY A 135 -18.30 -7.71 14.84
N VAL A 136 -17.65 -6.59 14.46
CA VAL A 136 -16.26 -6.28 14.84
C VAL A 136 -16.25 -5.22 15.92
N THR A 137 -15.65 -5.52 17.07
CA THR A 137 -15.52 -4.59 18.21
C THR A 137 -14.09 -4.07 18.35
N GLY A 138 -13.95 -2.88 18.92
CA GLY A 138 -12.64 -2.32 19.32
C GLY A 138 -11.80 -1.69 18.19
N THR A 139 -12.21 -1.80 16.91
CA THR A 139 -11.49 -1.18 15.79
C THR A 139 -12.46 -0.54 14.79
N PRO A 140 -12.20 0.70 14.36
CA PRO A 140 -13.09 1.39 13.41
C PRO A 140 -12.93 0.91 11.95
N GLY A 141 -11.86 0.18 11.63
CA GLY A 141 -11.55 -0.25 10.27
C GLY A 141 -10.07 -0.09 9.93
N VAL A 142 -9.75 -0.17 8.66
CA VAL A 142 -8.39 -0.01 8.14
C VAL A 142 -8.04 1.48 8.06
N PRO A 143 -6.99 1.97 8.75
CA PRO A 143 -6.63 3.38 8.77
C PRO A 143 -6.06 3.83 7.41
N LEU A 144 -6.53 4.98 6.90
CA LEU A 144 -6.13 5.53 5.60
C LEU A 144 -5.26 6.79 5.74
N GLY A 145 -5.49 7.61 6.78
CA GLY A 145 -4.80 8.86 6.98
C GLY A 145 -5.71 9.95 7.56
N ARG A 146 -5.15 11.13 7.82
CA ARG A 146 -5.90 12.28 8.35
C ARG A 146 -6.24 13.26 7.25
N THR A 147 -7.45 13.79 7.23
CA THR A 147 -7.82 14.89 6.33
C THR A 147 -6.92 16.10 6.55
N VAL A 148 -6.49 16.76 5.48
CA VAL A 148 -5.70 18.01 5.55
C VAL A 148 -6.53 19.11 6.23
N MET A 149 -7.81 19.22 5.86
CA MET A 149 -8.78 20.08 6.56
C MET A 149 -9.46 19.29 7.69
N GLY A 150 -9.49 19.86 8.90
CA GLY A 150 -10.15 19.25 10.07
C GLY A 150 -9.32 18.18 10.79
N ARG A 151 -8.24 17.66 10.21
CA ARG A 151 -7.29 16.71 10.81
C ARG A 151 -7.94 15.44 11.39
N LYS A 152 -9.09 15.03 10.85
CA LYS A 152 -9.80 13.84 11.30
C LYS A 152 -9.21 12.59 10.61
N MET A 153 -8.99 11.54 11.40
CA MET A 153 -8.59 10.22 10.88
C MET A 153 -9.74 9.61 10.10
N LEU A 154 -9.44 9.00 8.96
CA LEU A 154 -10.37 8.27 8.13
C LEU A 154 -10.00 6.78 8.09
N TYR A 155 -11.03 5.95 8.03
CA TYR A 155 -10.93 4.51 8.02
C TYR A 155 -11.72 3.92 6.87
N ALA A 156 -11.18 2.92 6.18
CA ALA A 156 -11.95 2.03 5.32
C ALA A 156 -12.65 0.98 6.19
N SER A 157 -13.88 0.66 5.85
CA SER A 157 -14.64 -0.38 6.54
C SER A 157 -14.09 -1.77 6.21
N PHE A 158 -14.38 -2.75 7.05
CA PHE A 158 -14.09 -4.17 6.78
C PHE A 158 -14.98 -4.80 5.68
N GLU A 159 -15.61 -3.98 4.86
CA GLU A 159 -16.28 -4.34 3.60
C GLU A 159 -15.66 -3.64 2.40
N ASP A 160 -14.80 -2.63 2.65
CA ASP A 160 -14.30 -1.78 1.58
C ASP A 160 -13.05 -2.40 0.94
N MET A 161 -13.13 -2.63 -0.35
CA MET A 161 -12.00 -3.00 -1.17
C MET A 161 -11.15 -1.77 -1.45
N SER A 162 -9.83 -1.90 -1.33
CA SER A 162 -8.90 -0.78 -1.45
C SER A 162 -7.84 -1.02 -2.51
N THR A 163 -7.64 -0.07 -3.41
CA THR A 163 -6.52 -0.06 -4.34
C THR A 163 -5.61 1.13 -4.06
N VAL A 164 -4.32 0.88 -3.96
CA VAL A 164 -3.30 1.88 -3.64
C VAL A 164 -2.28 1.95 -4.77
N ILE A 165 -2.06 3.14 -5.32
CA ILE A 165 -0.95 3.43 -6.23
C ILE A 165 0.06 4.32 -5.50
N ALA A 166 1.29 3.82 -5.36
CA ALA A 166 2.32 4.47 -4.56
C ALA A 166 3.71 4.22 -5.13
N GLY A 167 4.31 5.22 -5.73
CA GLY A 167 5.68 5.13 -6.26
C GLY A 167 6.71 4.77 -5.18
N PRO A 168 7.96 4.57 -5.56
CA PRO A 168 9.02 4.21 -4.61
C PRO A 168 9.24 5.29 -3.54
N ARG A 169 9.49 4.86 -2.28
CA ARG A 169 9.90 5.72 -1.14
C ARG A 169 8.89 6.81 -0.74
N VAL A 170 7.62 6.68 -1.07
CA VAL A 170 6.55 7.62 -0.65
C VAL A 170 5.94 7.27 0.70
N GLY A 171 6.36 6.15 1.32
CA GLY A 171 5.92 5.75 2.67
C GLY A 171 4.69 4.84 2.68
N LYS A 172 4.46 4.03 1.63
CA LYS A 172 3.34 3.07 1.54
C LYS A 172 3.31 2.09 2.71
N SER A 173 4.43 1.38 2.98
CA SER A 173 4.51 0.36 4.03
C SER A 173 4.33 0.99 5.41
N THR A 174 5.01 2.12 5.68
CA THR A 174 4.97 2.79 6.99
C THR A 174 3.64 3.43 7.32
N SER A 175 2.88 3.90 6.31
CA SER A 175 1.67 4.71 6.53
C SER A 175 0.36 3.98 6.23
N LEU A 176 0.38 2.89 5.46
CA LEU A 176 -0.81 2.12 5.10
C LEU A 176 -0.68 0.64 5.46
N VAL A 177 0.36 -0.06 4.96
CA VAL A 177 0.48 -1.52 5.11
C VAL A 177 0.64 -1.93 6.58
N ILE A 178 1.65 -1.39 7.29
CA ILE A 178 1.88 -1.71 8.71
C ILE A 178 0.68 -1.31 9.58
N PRO A 179 0.12 -0.07 9.48
CA PRO A 179 -1.09 0.27 10.23
C PRO A 179 -2.30 -0.62 9.92
N ALA A 180 -2.48 -1.05 8.68
CA ALA A 180 -3.57 -1.95 8.28
C ALA A 180 -3.43 -3.35 8.91
N LEU A 181 -2.21 -3.93 8.88
CA LEU A 181 -1.89 -5.20 9.54
C LEU A 181 -2.22 -5.19 11.02
N ILE A 182 -1.82 -4.13 11.71
CA ILE A 182 -2.02 -4.01 13.16
C ILE A 182 -3.49 -3.77 13.50
N ALA A 183 -4.23 -3.01 12.67
CA ALA A 183 -5.64 -2.74 12.88
C ALA A 183 -6.55 -3.95 12.60
N ALA A 184 -6.09 -4.94 11.84
CA ALA A 184 -6.87 -6.11 11.48
C ALA A 184 -7.34 -6.90 12.72
N PRO A 185 -8.66 -7.20 12.81
CA PRO A 185 -9.23 -7.84 14.00
C PRO A 185 -9.06 -9.35 14.02
N GLY A 186 -9.07 -10.00 12.86
CA GLY A 186 -9.01 -11.46 12.67
C GLY A 186 -7.77 -11.90 11.93
N ALA A 187 -7.92 -12.94 11.12
CA ALA A 187 -6.84 -13.46 10.29
C ALA A 187 -6.36 -12.42 9.26
N VAL A 188 -5.08 -12.47 8.94
CA VAL A 188 -4.45 -11.58 7.96
C VAL A 188 -3.60 -12.38 6.99
N VAL A 189 -3.75 -12.08 5.70
CA VAL A 189 -2.84 -12.55 4.66
C VAL A 189 -2.11 -11.34 4.09
N THR A 190 -0.79 -11.36 4.08
CA THR A 190 0.01 -10.27 3.51
C THR A 190 1.14 -10.80 2.65
N THR A 191 1.41 -10.11 1.54
CA THR A 191 2.53 -10.41 0.64
C THR A 191 3.58 -9.31 0.74
N SER A 192 4.85 -9.63 0.55
CA SER A 192 5.91 -8.62 0.46
C SER A 192 7.15 -9.18 -0.26
N ASN A 193 7.94 -8.28 -0.85
CA ASN A 193 9.26 -8.60 -1.39
C ASN A 193 10.41 -8.23 -0.44
N LYS A 194 10.07 -7.77 0.78
CA LYS A 194 11.02 -7.32 1.80
C LYS A 194 10.59 -7.78 3.18
N ARG A 195 11.55 -7.79 4.10
CA ARG A 195 11.32 -8.16 5.50
C ARG A 195 10.77 -7.01 6.38
N ASP A 196 10.82 -5.77 5.93
CA ASP A 196 10.48 -4.58 6.73
C ASP A 196 9.07 -4.60 7.33
N VAL A 197 8.09 -5.08 6.57
CA VAL A 197 6.71 -5.25 7.04
C VAL A 197 6.62 -6.38 8.07
N LEU A 198 7.28 -7.52 7.80
CA LEU A 198 7.35 -8.66 8.71
C LEU A 198 7.98 -8.26 10.04
N ASP A 199 9.19 -7.71 10.02
CA ASP A 199 9.94 -7.34 11.23
C ASP A 199 9.18 -6.33 12.09
N ALA A 200 8.44 -5.41 11.45
CA ALA A 200 7.67 -4.40 12.16
C ALA A 200 6.37 -4.93 12.81
N THR A 201 5.86 -6.08 12.37
CA THR A 201 4.50 -6.47 12.75
C THR A 201 4.38 -7.88 13.31
N ARG A 202 5.38 -8.76 13.14
CA ARG A 202 5.28 -10.17 13.52
C ARG A 202 4.99 -10.39 15.00
N ASP A 203 5.72 -9.72 15.89
CA ASP A 203 5.55 -9.89 17.34
C ASP A 203 4.25 -9.24 17.82
N VAL A 204 3.90 -8.07 17.27
CA VAL A 204 2.62 -7.42 17.55
C VAL A 204 1.43 -8.28 17.10
N ARG A 205 1.58 -9.01 15.98
CA ARG A 205 0.54 -9.93 15.49
C ARG A 205 0.55 -11.26 16.23
N ALA A 206 1.69 -11.70 16.75
CA ALA A 206 1.80 -12.90 17.57
C ALA A 206 0.96 -12.83 18.86
N GLU A 207 0.73 -11.62 19.40
CA GLU A 207 -0.19 -11.40 20.53
C GLU A 207 -1.66 -11.73 20.18
N LYS A 208 -2.03 -11.68 18.90
CA LYS A 208 -3.40 -11.94 18.43
C LYS A 208 -3.63 -13.37 17.99
N GLY A 209 -2.60 -14.03 17.47
CA GLY A 209 -2.69 -15.41 16.99
C GLY A 209 -1.40 -15.90 16.33
N PRO A 210 -1.35 -17.15 15.86
CA PRO A 210 -0.17 -17.75 15.29
C PRO A 210 0.35 -16.96 14.07
N VAL A 211 1.66 -16.87 13.96
CA VAL A 211 2.35 -16.21 12.84
C VAL A 211 2.98 -17.27 11.95
N TRP A 212 2.59 -17.25 10.68
CA TRP A 212 3.08 -18.13 9.63
C TRP A 212 3.89 -17.32 8.64
N VAL A 213 5.17 -17.60 8.49
CA VAL A 213 6.05 -16.89 7.56
C VAL A 213 6.46 -17.87 6.46
N PHE A 214 5.96 -17.65 5.24
CA PHE A 214 6.33 -18.39 4.05
C PHE A 214 7.47 -17.66 3.34
N ASP A 215 8.71 -18.13 3.51
CA ASP A 215 9.93 -17.48 3.01
C ASP A 215 10.83 -18.43 2.18
N PRO A 216 10.31 -19.04 1.10
CA PRO A 216 11.03 -20.06 0.32
C PRO A 216 12.28 -19.53 -0.40
N GLN A 217 12.48 -18.21 -0.45
CA GLN A 217 13.63 -17.57 -1.08
C GLN A 217 14.56 -16.85 -0.09
N LYS A 218 14.37 -17.08 1.20
CA LYS A 218 15.20 -16.50 2.27
C LYS A 218 15.28 -14.96 2.19
N VAL A 219 14.13 -14.30 1.97
CA VAL A 219 13.99 -12.83 1.99
C VAL A 219 14.27 -12.31 3.41
N ALA A 220 13.64 -12.95 4.40
CA ALA A 220 13.82 -12.69 5.83
C ALA A 220 14.79 -13.68 6.49
N ARG A 221 15.31 -14.66 5.75
CA ARG A 221 16.18 -15.75 6.21
C ARG A 221 15.49 -16.73 7.17
N GLU A 222 14.18 -16.87 7.02
CA GLU A 222 13.42 -17.86 7.81
C GLU A 222 13.72 -19.27 7.32
N GLU A 223 13.74 -20.22 8.26
CA GLU A 223 13.82 -21.64 7.95
C GLU A 223 12.41 -22.23 7.82
N ALA A 224 12.29 -23.35 7.09
CA ALA A 224 11.01 -24.04 6.89
C ALA A 224 10.61 -24.82 8.16
N THR A 225 10.08 -24.12 9.15
CA THR A 225 9.56 -24.67 10.42
C THR A 225 8.15 -25.24 10.31
N TRP A 226 7.52 -25.07 9.17
CA TRP A 226 6.22 -25.59 8.78
C TRP A 226 6.19 -25.78 7.27
N TRP A 227 5.17 -26.45 6.78
CA TRP A 227 5.02 -26.66 5.35
C TRP A 227 3.55 -26.58 4.92
N TRP A 228 3.31 -26.31 3.66
CA TRP A 228 1.99 -26.29 3.04
C TRP A 228 1.95 -27.28 1.90
N ASN A 229 0.93 -28.14 1.87
CA ASN A 229 0.68 -28.98 0.71
C ASN A 229 -0.21 -28.27 -0.31
N PRO A 230 0.31 -27.79 -1.45
CA PRO A 230 -0.53 -27.15 -2.48
C PRO A 230 -1.63 -28.06 -3.03
N LEU A 231 -1.41 -29.37 -2.99
CA LEU A 231 -2.40 -30.35 -3.46
C LEU A 231 -3.59 -30.50 -2.50
N SER A 232 -3.50 -30.04 -1.24
CA SER A 232 -4.67 -29.98 -0.34
C SER A 232 -5.76 -29.03 -0.86
N TYR A 233 -5.39 -28.06 -1.70
CA TYR A 233 -6.33 -27.19 -2.40
C TYR A 233 -7.08 -27.90 -3.54
N VAL A 234 -6.52 -28.98 -4.11
CA VAL A 234 -7.01 -29.69 -5.30
C VAL A 234 -8.02 -30.75 -4.90
N VAL A 235 -9.26 -30.34 -4.67
CA VAL A 235 -10.37 -31.24 -4.30
C VAL A 235 -11.15 -31.76 -5.52
N ASP A 236 -10.98 -31.10 -6.69
CA ASP A 236 -11.62 -31.42 -7.95
C ASP A 236 -10.80 -30.89 -9.15
N ASP A 237 -11.27 -31.17 -10.36
CA ASP A 237 -10.64 -30.72 -11.62
C ASP A 237 -10.67 -29.20 -11.77
N THR A 238 -11.69 -28.52 -11.27
CA THR A 238 -11.80 -27.05 -11.30
C THR A 238 -10.71 -26.40 -10.45
N ARG A 239 -10.47 -26.92 -9.25
CA ARG A 239 -9.40 -26.46 -8.36
C ARG A 239 -8.01 -26.82 -8.90
N ALA A 240 -7.86 -27.95 -9.58
CA ALA A 240 -6.63 -28.31 -10.28
C ALA A 240 -6.30 -27.32 -11.41
N ALA A 241 -7.29 -26.96 -12.23
CA ALA A 241 -7.13 -25.96 -13.28
C ALA A 241 -6.76 -24.58 -12.73
N LYS A 242 -7.39 -24.14 -11.65
CA LYS A 242 -7.03 -22.88 -10.97
C LYS A 242 -5.60 -22.91 -10.43
N LEU A 243 -5.18 -24.00 -9.78
CA LEU A 243 -3.82 -24.13 -9.28
C LEU A 243 -2.80 -24.05 -10.43
N ALA A 244 -3.05 -24.73 -11.56
CA ALA A 244 -2.23 -24.63 -12.76
C ALA A 244 -2.16 -23.19 -13.30
N GLN A 245 -3.28 -22.45 -13.27
CA GLN A 245 -3.34 -21.05 -13.67
C GLN A 245 -2.49 -20.15 -12.73
N TYR A 246 -2.47 -20.41 -11.41
CA TYR A 246 -1.59 -19.69 -10.46
C TYR A 246 -0.11 -19.95 -10.76
N PHE A 247 0.25 -21.19 -11.09
CA PHE A 247 1.59 -21.53 -11.53
C PHE A 247 1.95 -20.82 -12.85
N ALA A 248 1.06 -20.83 -13.84
CA ALA A 248 1.26 -20.16 -15.11
C ALA A 248 1.43 -18.65 -14.95
N SER A 249 0.59 -18.00 -14.13
CA SER A 249 0.64 -16.55 -13.94
C SER A 249 1.87 -16.08 -13.17
N GLY A 250 2.34 -16.86 -12.20
CA GLY A 250 3.50 -16.55 -11.38
C GLY A 250 4.85 -16.85 -12.05
N SER A 251 4.89 -17.75 -13.03
CA SER A 251 6.13 -18.18 -13.69
C SER A 251 6.59 -17.26 -14.83
N ARG A 252 5.70 -16.45 -15.40
CA ARG A 252 5.97 -15.65 -16.60
C ARG A 252 6.57 -14.28 -16.28
N SER A 253 7.54 -13.86 -17.12
CA SER A 253 7.91 -12.45 -17.19
C SER A 253 6.85 -11.66 -17.98
N THR A 254 6.69 -10.36 -17.68
CA THR A 254 5.75 -9.46 -18.36
C THR A 254 6.00 -9.33 -19.87
N ASP A 255 7.22 -9.61 -20.33
CA ASP A 255 7.67 -9.43 -21.72
C ASP A 255 7.72 -10.74 -22.53
N SER A 256 7.32 -11.88 -21.95
CA SER A 256 7.35 -13.15 -22.67
C SER A 256 6.28 -13.18 -23.77
N LYS A 257 6.71 -13.39 -25.02
CA LYS A 257 5.77 -13.70 -26.11
C LYS A 257 5.06 -15.01 -25.79
N THR A 258 3.75 -14.97 -25.75
CA THR A 258 2.90 -16.13 -25.47
C THR A 258 2.41 -16.74 -26.78
N ASP A 259 2.54 -18.07 -26.90
CA ASP A 259 1.83 -18.82 -27.91
C ASP A 259 0.55 -19.36 -27.26
N ALA A 260 -0.60 -18.78 -27.62
CA ALA A 260 -1.88 -19.07 -26.96
C ALA A 260 -2.24 -20.58 -27.02
N PHE A 261 -1.82 -21.31 -28.06
CA PHE A 261 -2.10 -22.73 -28.18
C PHE A 261 -1.25 -23.56 -27.20
N PHE A 262 0.08 -23.37 -27.22
CA PHE A 262 0.97 -24.16 -26.35
C PHE A 262 0.83 -23.74 -24.87
N ASP A 263 0.47 -22.49 -24.61
CA ASP A 263 0.18 -22.03 -23.26
C ASP A 263 -1.06 -22.70 -22.66
N GLY A 264 -2.15 -22.80 -23.44
CA GLY A 264 -3.36 -23.52 -23.04
C GLY A 264 -3.08 -24.99 -22.80
N ALA A 265 -2.48 -25.67 -23.80
CA ALA A 265 -2.19 -27.10 -23.71
C ALA A 265 -1.20 -27.46 -22.59
N GLY A 266 -0.19 -26.60 -22.33
CA GLY A 266 0.74 -26.78 -21.22
C GLY A 266 0.09 -26.60 -19.85
N MET A 267 -0.84 -25.65 -19.73
CA MET A 267 -1.62 -25.42 -18.51
C MET A 267 -2.59 -26.58 -18.25
N ASP A 268 -3.27 -27.10 -19.29
CA ASP A 268 -4.17 -28.25 -19.16
C ASP A 268 -3.40 -29.51 -18.75
N LEU A 269 -2.22 -29.75 -19.33
CA LEU A 269 -1.33 -30.84 -18.91
C LEU A 269 -0.93 -30.69 -17.44
N LEU A 270 -0.50 -29.50 -17.04
CA LEU A 270 -0.12 -29.23 -15.64
C LEU A 270 -1.31 -29.46 -14.70
N ALA A 271 -2.52 -29.03 -15.07
CA ALA A 271 -3.73 -29.26 -14.29
C ALA A 271 -4.02 -30.75 -14.11
N GLY A 272 -3.92 -31.53 -15.20
CA GLY A 272 -4.06 -32.98 -15.15
C GLY A 272 -3.02 -33.66 -14.25
N MET A 273 -1.75 -33.23 -14.31
CA MET A 273 -0.69 -33.75 -13.44
C MET A 273 -0.91 -33.40 -11.97
N LEU A 274 -1.35 -32.16 -11.66
CA LEU A 274 -1.69 -31.74 -10.30
C LEU A 274 -2.86 -32.53 -9.73
N LEU A 275 -3.91 -32.75 -10.55
CA LEU A 275 -5.06 -33.57 -10.16
C LEU A 275 -4.65 -35.04 -9.92
N ALA A 276 -3.83 -35.60 -10.80
CA ALA A 276 -3.31 -36.96 -10.65
C ALA A 276 -2.53 -37.13 -9.35
N ALA A 277 -1.68 -36.14 -9.01
CA ALA A 277 -0.89 -36.15 -7.80
C ALA A 277 -1.78 -36.05 -6.55
N ALA A 278 -2.80 -35.21 -6.56
CA ALA A 278 -3.77 -35.09 -5.46
C ALA A 278 -4.55 -36.40 -5.26
N VAL A 279 -5.10 -37.00 -6.34
CA VAL A 279 -5.85 -38.26 -6.29
C VAL A 279 -4.99 -39.42 -5.83
N GLY A 280 -3.71 -39.44 -6.26
CA GLY A 280 -2.77 -40.52 -5.96
C GLY A 280 -2.01 -40.36 -4.64
N ASP A 281 -2.32 -39.30 -3.86
CA ASP A 281 -1.57 -38.94 -2.63
C ASP A 281 -0.06 -38.88 -2.88
N ARG A 282 0.32 -38.23 -3.97
CA ARG A 282 1.71 -37.99 -4.34
C ARG A 282 2.16 -36.59 -3.88
N PRO A 283 3.43 -36.41 -3.48
CA PRO A 283 3.95 -35.08 -3.19
C PRO A 283 3.94 -34.21 -4.44
N ILE A 284 3.75 -32.88 -4.29
CA ILE A 284 3.71 -31.97 -5.44
C ILE A 284 5.00 -32.00 -6.27
N ALA A 285 6.13 -32.33 -5.67
CA ALA A 285 7.40 -32.51 -6.39
C ALA A 285 7.31 -33.60 -7.47
N GLN A 286 6.47 -34.62 -7.27
CA GLN A 286 6.24 -35.70 -8.26
C GLN A 286 5.68 -35.14 -9.59
N VAL A 287 4.89 -34.08 -9.54
CA VAL A 287 4.37 -33.41 -10.75
C VAL A 287 5.52 -32.96 -11.65
N PHE A 288 6.57 -32.37 -11.08
CA PHE A 288 7.72 -31.97 -11.88
C PHE A 288 8.48 -33.18 -12.45
N THR A 289 8.61 -34.27 -11.68
CA THR A 289 9.21 -35.54 -12.14
C THR A 289 8.46 -36.09 -13.34
N TRP A 290 7.13 -36.19 -13.28
CA TRP A 290 6.32 -36.63 -14.41
C TRP A 290 6.45 -35.74 -15.66
N LEU A 291 6.56 -34.41 -15.45
CA LEU A 291 6.79 -33.49 -16.56
C LEU A 291 8.17 -33.64 -17.22
N THR A 292 9.14 -34.30 -16.58
CA THR A 292 10.46 -34.58 -17.18
C THR A 292 10.49 -35.87 -18.00
N ASP A 293 9.50 -36.76 -17.84
CA ASP A 293 9.35 -37.97 -18.65
C ASP A 293 8.03 -37.94 -19.43
N PRO A 294 8.07 -37.56 -20.73
CA PRO A 294 6.86 -37.47 -21.54
C PRO A 294 6.19 -38.83 -21.83
N ASN A 295 6.77 -39.94 -21.40
CA ASN A 295 6.19 -41.28 -21.58
C ASN A 295 5.60 -41.86 -20.28
N GLU A 296 5.67 -41.12 -19.20
CA GLU A 296 5.13 -41.56 -17.89
C GLU A 296 3.60 -41.61 -17.91
N GLU A 297 3.03 -42.80 -17.69
CA GLU A 297 1.57 -43.03 -17.71
C GLU A 297 0.96 -43.15 -16.30
N GLU A 298 1.74 -43.04 -15.22
CA GLU A 298 1.18 -43.09 -13.87
C GLU A 298 0.06 -42.05 -13.65
N PRO A 299 0.21 -40.79 -14.11
CA PRO A 299 -0.86 -39.79 -13.99
C PRO A 299 -2.17 -40.24 -14.64
N VAL A 300 -2.11 -40.86 -15.83
CA VAL A 300 -3.29 -41.35 -16.54
C VAL A 300 -3.99 -42.46 -15.74
N ARG A 301 -3.22 -43.39 -15.15
CA ARG A 301 -3.76 -44.48 -14.33
C ARG A 301 -4.43 -43.92 -13.06
N LEU A 302 -3.79 -42.99 -12.36
CA LEU A 302 -4.33 -42.37 -11.15
C LEU A 302 -5.62 -41.62 -11.44
N LEU A 303 -5.68 -40.82 -12.48
CA LEU A 303 -6.89 -40.11 -12.92
C LEU A 303 -8.04 -41.04 -13.23
N ARG A 304 -7.77 -42.17 -13.95
CA ARG A 304 -8.80 -43.18 -14.25
C ARG A 304 -9.34 -43.85 -13.00
N VAL A 305 -8.47 -44.22 -12.06
CA VAL A 305 -8.86 -44.78 -10.75
C VAL A 305 -9.70 -43.78 -9.95
N GLY A 306 -9.33 -42.52 -9.98
CA GLY A 306 -10.07 -41.45 -9.32
C GLY A 306 -11.39 -41.03 -10.00
N GLY A 307 -11.72 -41.64 -11.17
CA GLY A 307 -12.95 -41.34 -11.92
C GLY A 307 -12.86 -40.17 -12.90
N TYR A 308 -11.72 -39.49 -13.02
CA TYR A 308 -11.47 -38.34 -13.88
C TYR A 308 -11.06 -38.76 -15.33
N ARG A 309 -11.99 -39.44 -16.03
CA ARG A 309 -11.69 -40.02 -17.33
C ARG A 309 -11.33 -39.01 -18.40
N MET A 310 -12.05 -37.88 -18.48
CA MET A 310 -11.79 -36.85 -19.48
C MET A 310 -10.40 -36.20 -19.26
N GLN A 311 -10.01 -35.95 -18.04
CA GLN A 311 -8.69 -35.41 -17.68
C GLN A 311 -7.60 -36.47 -17.98
N ALA A 312 -7.85 -37.73 -17.71
CA ALA A 312 -6.95 -38.82 -18.08
C ALA A 312 -6.73 -38.91 -19.59
N ASP A 313 -7.79 -38.79 -20.39
CA ASP A 313 -7.72 -38.83 -21.85
C ASP A 313 -7.02 -37.55 -22.39
N GLY A 314 -7.17 -36.40 -21.74
CA GLY A 314 -6.43 -35.17 -22.04
C GLY A 314 -4.92 -35.32 -21.82
N VAL A 315 -4.51 -35.89 -20.67
CA VAL A 315 -3.09 -36.20 -20.41
C VAL A 315 -2.54 -37.23 -21.38
N LEU A 316 -3.31 -38.29 -21.64
CA LEU A 316 -2.91 -39.34 -22.63
C LEU A 316 -2.75 -38.74 -24.05
N GLY A 317 -3.64 -37.84 -24.45
CA GLY A 317 -3.54 -37.11 -25.72
C GLY A 317 -2.26 -36.29 -25.84
N ALA A 318 -1.83 -35.65 -24.73
CA ALA A 318 -0.56 -34.93 -24.68
C ALA A 318 0.65 -35.90 -24.80
N ILE A 319 0.59 -37.06 -24.14
CA ILE A 319 1.61 -38.14 -24.25
C ILE A 319 1.71 -38.67 -25.68
N GLN A 320 0.57 -38.92 -26.34
CA GLN A 320 0.48 -39.50 -27.67
C GLN A 320 0.63 -38.48 -28.82
N ALA A 321 0.76 -37.20 -28.50
CA ALA A 321 0.98 -36.16 -29.50
C ALA A 321 2.27 -36.39 -30.30
N THR A 322 2.37 -35.80 -31.50
CA THR A 322 3.61 -35.86 -32.27
C THR A 322 4.78 -35.33 -31.47
N GLU A 323 5.98 -35.87 -31.66
CA GLU A 323 7.18 -35.52 -30.87
C GLU A 323 7.39 -34.02 -30.72
N LYS A 324 7.25 -33.26 -31.81
CA LYS A 324 7.38 -31.79 -31.79
C LYS A 324 6.31 -31.12 -30.92
N THR A 325 5.05 -31.52 -31.05
CA THR A 325 3.92 -30.97 -30.29
C THR A 325 4.05 -31.35 -28.82
N ARG A 326 4.31 -32.62 -28.53
CA ARG A 326 4.55 -33.13 -27.17
C ARG A 326 5.67 -32.39 -26.46
N SER A 327 6.84 -32.26 -27.10
CA SER A 327 7.98 -31.53 -26.53
C SER A 327 7.64 -30.08 -26.19
N SER A 328 6.87 -29.40 -27.07
CA SER A 328 6.46 -28.01 -26.81
C SER A 328 5.48 -27.91 -25.63
N ILE A 329 4.46 -28.78 -25.53
CA ILE A 329 3.49 -28.82 -24.45
C ILE A 329 4.19 -29.08 -23.11
N TYR A 330 5.03 -30.12 -23.04
CA TYR A 330 5.78 -30.49 -21.85
C TYR A 330 6.75 -29.39 -21.42
N SER A 331 7.49 -28.81 -22.36
CA SER A 331 8.40 -27.68 -22.06
C SER A 331 7.66 -26.48 -21.46
N THR A 332 6.47 -26.18 -21.97
CA THR A 332 5.62 -25.10 -21.44
C THR A 332 5.14 -25.42 -20.02
N ALA A 333 4.65 -26.63 -19.77
CA ALA A 333 4.23 -27.06 -18.43
C ALA A 333 5.41 -27.09 -17.44
N GLN A 334 6.61 -27.55 -17.88
CA GLN A 334 7.84 -27.51 -17.07
C GLN A 334 8.24 -26.08 -16.68
N GLN A 335 8.10 -25.11 -17.60
CA GLN A 335 8.38 -23.69 -17.28
C GLN A 335 7.42 -23.16 -16.23
N MET A 336 6.12 -23.52 -16.30
CA MET A 336 5.13 -23.13 -15.29
C MET A 336 5.46 -23.72 -13.91
N ALA A 337 5.86 -24.98 -13.87
CA ALA A 337 6.19 -25.72 -12.65
C ALA A 337 7.67 -25.56 -12.20
N ALA A 338 8.46 -24.70 -12.84
CA ALA A 338 9.91 -24.61 -12.65
C ALA A 338 10.34 -24.30 -11.20
N CYS A 339 9.50 -23.60 -10.44
CA CYS A 339 9.77 -23.32 -9.02
C CYS A 339 9.90 -24.60 -8.18
N LEU A 340 9.25 -25.69 -8.55
CA LEU A 340 9.32 -26.99 -7.84
C LEU A 340 10.69 -27.69 -7.93
N LYS A 341 11.57 -27.28 -8.86
CA LYS A 341 12.94 -27.78 -8.98
C LYS A 341 13.86 -27.30 -7.86
N ASN A 342 13.51 -26.19 -7.21
CA ASN A 342 14.35 -25.59 -6.20
C ASN A 342 14.14 -26.30 -4.86
N GLY A 343 15.18 -26.97 -4.35
CA GLY A 343 15.12 -27.72 -3.09
C GLY A 343 14.70 -26.86 -1.88
N HIS A 344 15.11 -25.58 -1.83
CA HIS A 344 14.66 -24.69 -0.77
C HIS A 344 13.17 -24.38 -0.86
N ILE A 345 12.63 -24.25 -2.08
CA ILE A 345 11.20 -24.03 -2.28
C ILE A 345 10.44 -25.32 -1.99
N ALA A 346 10.95 -26.46 -2.47
CA ALA A 346 10.34 -27.76 -2.27
C ALA A 346 10.18 -28.12 -0.78
N ASP A 347 11.10 -27.70 0.09
CA ASP A 347 11.06 -27.92 1.53
C ASP A 347 9.85 -27.22 2.24
N TRP A 348 9.32 -26.16 1.63
CA TRP A 348 8.13 -25.45 2.13
C TRP A 348 6.81 -26.07 1.67
N VAL A 349 6.83 -26.90 0.64
CA VAL A 349 5.60 -27.42 0.00
C VAL A 349 5.52 -28.94 -0.04
N ASN A 350 6.49 -29.62 0.55
CA ASN A 350 6.48 -31.07 0.71
C ASN A 350 6.79 -31.46 2.15
N SER A 351 6.20 -32.57 2.62
CA SER A 351 6.66 -33.25 3.83
C SER A 351 8.08 -33.80 3.60
N ARG A 352 8.87 -33.80 4.66
CA ARG A 352 10.21 -34.44 4.71
C ARG A 352 10.13 -35.97 4.89
N GLY A 353 8.92 -36.52 4.92
CA GLY A 353 8.65 -37.93 5.10
C GLY A 353 7.87 -38.24 6.38
N PRO A 354 7.74 -39.53 6.76
CA PRO A 354 6.91 -39.96 7.88
C PRO A 354 7.34 -39.42 9.26
N GLU A 355 8.60 -38.98 9.39
CA GLU A 355 9.16 -38.43 10.64
C GLU A 355 9.15 -36.88 10.66
N ASP A 356 8.44 -36.24 9.70
CA ASP A 356 8.35 -34.79 9.66
C ASP A 356 7.39 -34.29 10.77
N ASP A 357 7.94 -33.68 11.79
CA ASP A 357 7.22 -33.12 12.94
C ASP A 357 6.75 -31.67 12.72
N ARG A 358 7.08 -31.09 11.56
CA ARG A 358 6.65 -29.73 11.22
C ARG A 358 5.13 -29.67 11.04
N PRO A 359 4.45 -28.65 11.62
CA PRO A 359 3.03 -28.49 11.38
C PRO A 359 2.75 -28.20 9.90
N GLN A 360 1.72 -28.85 9.38
CA GLN A 360 1.18 -28.54 8.05
C GLN A 360 0.22 -27.36 8.16
N PHE A 361 0.39 -26.36 7.29
CA PHE A 361 -0.54 -25.25 7.20
C PHE A 361 -1.85 -25.70 6.55
N ASP A 362 -2.96 -25.47 7.25
CA ASP A 362 -4.31 -25.67 6.76
C ASP A 362 -5.01 -24.32 6.59
N ALA A 363 -5.39 -23.99 5.34
CA ALA A 363 -6.05 -22.73 5.03
C ALA A 363 -7.45 -22.63 5.64
N ALA A 364 -8.20 -23.74 5.72
CA ALA A 364 -9.55 -23.76 6.28
C ALA A 364 -9.55 -23.57 7.81
N GLU A 365 -8.55 -24.09 8.50
CA GLU A 365 -8.35 -23.83 9.93
C GLU A 365 -7.86 -22.40 10.17
N PHE A 366 -6.87 -21.95 9.40
CA PHE A 366 -6.29 -20.62 9.52
C PHE A 366 -7.33 -19.50 9.44
N VAL A 367 -8.27 -19.57 8.49
CA VAL A 367 -9.27 -18.51 8.29
C VAL A 367 -10.32 -18.44 9.41
N ARG A 368 -10.41 -19.44 10.28
CA ARG A 368 -11.27 -19.45 11.48
C ARG A 368 -10.64 -18.74 12.67
N GLY A 369 -9.33 -18.56 12.62
CA GLY A 369 -8.53 -17.97 13.69
C GLY A 369 -8.24 -16.49 13.52
N SER A 370 -7.22 -16.01 14.24
CA SER A 370 -6.71 -14.64 14.19
C SER A 370 -5.22 -14.57 13.79
N GLY A 371 -4.71 -15.64 13.19
CA GLY A 371 -3.34 -15.77 12.75
C GLY A 371 -2.95 -14.76 11.65
N THR A 372 -1.65 -14.69 11.37
CA THR A 372 -1.13 -13.87 10.28
C THR A 372 -0.22 -14.71 9.39
N LEU A 373 -0.55 -14.72 8.09
CA LEU A 373 0.26 -15.35 7.06
C LEU A 373 1.05 -14.28 6.30
N TYR A 374 2.36 -14.33 6.41
CA TYR A 374 3.29 -13.52 5.61
C TYR A 374 3.83 -14.38 4.46
N SER A 375 3.56 -13.99 3.22
CA SER A 375 4.07 -14.67 2.04
C SER A 375 5.13 -13.79 1.36
N LEU A 376 6.39 -14.22 1.44
CA LEU A 376 7.54 -13.46 0.96
C LEU A 376 8.07 -14.06 -0.34
N SER A 377 8.32 -13.21 -1.35
CA SER A 377 8.96 -13.62 -2.60
C SER A 377 9.80 -12.50 -3.19
N LYS A 378 10.95 -12.87 -3.74
CA LYS A 378 11.76 -11.97 -4.58
C LYS A 378 11.11 -11.82 -5.95
N GLU A 379 11.39 -10.71 -6.61
CA GLU A 379 10.98 -10.47 -7.99
C GLU A 379 11.88 -11.23 -8.98
N GLY A 380 11.34 -11.63 -10.13
CA GLY A 380 12.11 -12.21 -11.23
C GLY A 380 11.70 -13.64 -11.61
N ALA A 381 12.39 -14.20 -12.61
CA ALA A 381 12.15 -15.56 -13.09
C ALA A 381 12.69 -16.62 -12.10
N GLY A 382 12.03 -17.80 -12.05
CA GLY A 382 12.42 -18.90 -11.15
C GLY A 382 12.19 -18.62 -9.66
N THR A 383 11.33 -17.64 -9.35
CA THR A 383 10.96 -17.26 -7.99
C THR A 383 9.85 -18.14 -7.41
N ALA A 384 9.57 -18.00 -6.13
CA ALA A 384 8.43 -18.64 -5.47
C ALA A 384 7.08 -17.99 -5.78
N GLY A 385 7.03 -17.00 -6.68
CA GLY A 385 5.82 -16.28 -7.06
C GLY A 385 4.60 -17.16 -7.35
N PRO A 386 4.71 -18.27 -8.11
CA PRO A 386 3.61 -19.21 -8.32
C PRO A 386 3.02 -19.75 -7.03
N LEU A 387 3.86 -20.17 -6.10
CA LEU A 387 3.44 -20.75 -4.83
C LEU A 387 2.90 -19.69 -3.86
N VAL A 388 3.48 -18.49 -3.85
CA VAL A 388 2.95 -17.35 -3.08
C VAL A 388 1.54 -16.98 -3.59
N THR A 389 1.36 -16.93 -4.91
CA THR A 389 0.04 -16.67 -5.50
C THR A 389 -0.94 -17.78 -5.13
N ALA A 390 -0.53 -19.05 -5.27
CA ALA A 390 -1.37 -20.20 -4.95
C ALA A 390 -1.77 -20.25 -3.47
N LEU A 391 -0.82 -20.06 -2.55
CA LEU A 391 -1.08 -20.04 -1.10
C LEU A 391 -2.01 -18.89 -0.70
N THR A 392 -1.76 -17.69 -1.26
CA THR A 392 -2.59 -16.50 -1.01
C THR A 392 -4.01 -16.73 -1.52
N ALA A 393 -4.16 -17.19 -2.77
CA ALA A 393 -5.47 -17.46 -3.38
C ALA A 393 -6.21 -18.58 -2.64
N ALA A 394 -5.55 -19.71 -2.34
CA ALA A 394 -6.14 -20.82 -1.59
C ALA A 394 -6.66 -20.36 -0.22
N THR A 395 -5.91 -19.51 0.49
CA THR A 395 -6.32 -18.99 1.80
C THR A 395 -7.52 -18.05 1.69
N LEU A 396 -7.55 -17.17 0.67
CA LEU A 396 -8.68 -16.27 0.45
C LEU A 396 -9.93 -16.99 -0.08
N GLU A 397 -9.75 -18.05 -0.86
CA GLU A 397 -10.86 -18.93 -1.28
C GLU A 397 -11.41 -19.74 -0.10
N ALA A 398 -10.57 -20.26 0.79
CA ALA A 398 -11.02 -20.91 2.03
C ALA A 398 -11.83 -19.96 2.92
N ALA A 399 -11.46 -18.66 2.97
CA ALA A 399 -12.26 -17.64 3.64
C ALA A 399 -13.61 -17.41 2.94
N THR A 400 -13.66 -17.51 1.61
CA THR A 400 -14.91 -17.42 0.84
C THR A 400 -15.80 -18.62 1.11
N ASP A 401 -15.25 -19.83 1.08
CA ASP A 401 -15.98 -21.07 1.41
C ASP A 401 -16.54 -21.01 2.84
N LEU A 402 -15.78 -20.49 3.81
CA LEU A 402 -16.25 -20.27 5.18
C LEU A 402 -17.36 -19.21 5.25
N ALA A 403 -17.25 -18.13 4.50
CA ALA A 403 -18.28 -17.09 4.43
C ALA A 403 -19.59 -17.64 3.87
N ASP A 404 -19.54 -18.45 2.81
CA ASP A 404 -20.71 -19.00 2.12
C ASP A 404 -21.55 -19.92 3.04
N VAL A 405 -20.93 -20.62 3.99
CA VAL A 405 -21.61 -21.44 4.99
C VAL A 405 -21.92 -20.70 6.30
N SER A 406 -21.48 -19.45 6.43
CA SER A 406 -21.68 -18.63 7.61
C SER A 406 -22.99 -17.84 7.56
N ALA A 407 -23.52 -17.44 8.71
CA ALA A 407 -24.75 -16.65 8.79
C ALA A 407 -24.64 -15.34 7.99
N GLY A 408 -25.59 -15.12 7.07
CA GLY A 408 -25.62 -13.96 6.20
C GLY A 408 -24.59 -13.98 5.07
N GLY A 409 -23.96 -15.13 4.75
CA GLY A 409 -22.97 -15.26 3.69
C GLY A 409 -21.67 -14.48 3.98
N ARG A 410 -21.32 -14.29 5.27
CA ARG A 410 -20.22 -13.43 5.69
C ARG A 410 -19.42 -14.06 6.82
N MET A 411 -18.12 -13.90 6.80
CA MET A 411 -17.25 -14.25 7.92
C MET A 411 -17.63 -13.46 9.18
N ARG A 412 -17.72 -14.16 10.33
CA ARG A 412 -17.98 -13.53 11.62
C ARG A 412 -16.87 -12.55 12.01
N MET A 413 -15.62 -12.94 11.81
CA MET A 413 -14.45 -12.09 11.99
C MET A 413 -13.81 -11.86 10.62
N PRO A 414 -13.64 -10.61 10.17
CA PRO A 414 -13.07 -10.32 8.85
C PRO A 414 -11.65 -10.86 8.71
N LEU A 415 -11.36 -11.46 7.55
CA LEU A 415 -9.99 -11.73 7.11
C LEU A 415 -9.51 -10.54 6.26
N VAL A 416 -8.42 -9.91 6.64
CA VAL A 416 -7.85 -8.76 5.91
C VAL A 416 -6.73 -9.23 5.00
N GLY A 417 -6.91 -9.04 3.67
CA GLY A 417 -5.86 -9.26 2.67
C GLY A 417 -5.07 -7.98 2.42
N ILE A 418 -3.74 -8.02 2.55
CA ILE A 418 -2.86 -6.89 2.25
C ILE A 418 -1.82 -7.35 1.25
N LEU A 419 -2.08 -7.10 -0.03
CA LEU A 419 -1.21 -7.52 -1.12
C LEU A 419 -0.22 -6.38 -1.41
N ASP A 420 0.85 -6.28 -0.60
CA ASP A 420 1.94 -5.34 -0.89
C ASP A 420 2.75 -5.87 -2.08
N GLU A 421 3.05 -4.99 -3.03
CA GLU A 421 3.66 -5.34 -4.32
C GLU A 421 2.84 -6.38 -5.11
N ALA A 422 1.51 -6.21 -5.18
CA ALA A 422 0.58 -7.17 -5.78
C ALA A 422 0.96 -7.59 -7.21
N ALA A 423 1.53 -6.69 -8.01
CA ALA A 423 1.97 -7.00 -9.38
C ALA A 423 3.25 -7.84 -9.44
N ASN A 424 4.09 -7.81 -8.41
CA ASN A 424 5.41 -8.44 -8.42
C ASN A 424 5.44 -9.75 -7.64
N VAL A 425 4.72 -9.80 -6.51
CA VAL A 425 4.77 -10.91 -5.55
C VAL A 425 3.59 -11.86 -5.69
N CYS A 426 2.39 -11.35 -5.95
CA CYS A 426 1.16 -12.13 -6.05
C CYS A 426 0.41 -11.80 -7.34
N ARG A 427 0.78 -12.45 -8.45
CA ARG A 427 0.20 -12.21 -9.78
C ARG A 427 -1.10 -12.97 -9.99
N TRP A 428 -2.08 -12.67 -9.17
CA TRP A 428 -3.38 -13.35 -9.20
C TRP A 428 -4.30 -12.73 -10.25
N ARG A 429 -4.32 -13.30 -11.45
CA ARG A 429 -5.03 -12.75 -12.62
C ARG A 429 -6.53 -12.59 -12.40
N ASP A 430 -7.16 -13.49 -11.65
CA ASP A 430 -8.61 -13.45 -11.41
C ASP A 430 -9.03 -12.45 -10.33
N LEU A 431 -8.07 -11.83 -9.63
CA LEU A 431 -8.35 -10.89 -8.56
C LEU A 431 -9.34 -9.78 -8.96
N PRO A 432 -9.25 -9.14 -10.16
CA PRO A 432 -10.21 -8.12 -10.57
C PRO A 432 -11.66 -8.61 -10.64
N ASP A 433 -11.86 -9.88 -11.00
CA ASP A 433 -13.18 -10.50 -11.12
C ASP A 433 -13.79 -10.82 -9.77
N LEU A 434 -12.96 -11.19 -8.81
CA LEU A 434 -13.35 -11.55 -7.46
C LEU A 434 -13.48 -10.35 -6.52
N TYR A 435 -12.90 -9.20 -6.89
CA TYR A 435 -12.75 -8.04 -6.02
C TYR A 435 -14.09 -7.54 -5.45
N SER A 436 -15.12 -7.48 -6.26
CA SER A 436 -16.45 -7.04 -5.81
C SER A 436 -17.14 -8.03 -4.85
N HIS A 437 -16.75 -9.31 -4.87
CA HIS A 437 -17.39 -10.36 -4.06
C HIS A 437 -16.79 -10.47 -2.66
N PHE A 438 -15.50 -10.18 -2.50
CA PHE A 438 -14.81 -10.34 -1.22
C PHE A 438 -15.32 -9.39 -0.14
N GLY A 439 -15.61 -8.13 -0.48
CA GLY A 439 -16.06 -7.13 0.48
C GLY A 439 -17.32 -7.54 1.24
N SER A 440 -18.36 -8.01 0.54
CA SER A 440 -19.61 -8.47 1.15
C SER A 440 -19.41 -9.68 2.04
N ARG A 441 -18.43 -10.54 1.75
CA ARG A 441 -18.09 -11.72 2.53
C ARG A 441 -17.23 -11.44 3.77
N GLY A 442 -16.84 -10.19 4.01
CA GLY A 442 -15.97 -9.81 5.12
C GLY A 442 -14.48 -10.11 4.87
N ILE A 443 -14.07 -10.03 3.61
CA ILE A 443 -12.70 -10.27 3.15
C ILE A 443 -12.20 -8.99 2.46
N PRO A 444 -12.00 -7.86 3.19
CA PRO A 444 -11.45 -6.65 2.60
C PRO A 444 -10.01 -6.88 2.12
N ILE A 445 -9.74 -6.49 0.87
CA ILE A 445 -8.41 -6.58 0.29
C ILE A 445 -7.88 -5.18 0.00
N MET A 446 -6.63 -4.93 0.39
CA MET A 446 -5.84 -3.78 0.00
C MET A 446 -4.76 -4.23 -1.00
N SER A 447 -4.94 -3.91 -2.27
CA SER A 447 -3.95 -4.19 -3.32
C SER A 447 -3.08 -2.97 -3.55
N VAL A 448 -1.77 -3.12 -3.38
CA VAL A 448 -0.79 -2.03 -3.48
C VAL A 448 0.11 -2.23 -4.70
N PHE A 449 0.19 -1.21 -5.55
CA PHE A 449 1.00 -1.19 -6.76
C PHE A 449 1.98 0.00 -6.73
N GLN A 450 3.14 -0.16 -7.33
CA GLN A 450 4.09 0.95 -7.46
C GLN A 450 3.71 1.91 -8.59
N SER A 451 3.01 1.42 -9.62
CA SER A 451 2.50 2.22 -10.73
C SER A 451 1.25 1.60 -11.32
N TRP A 452 0.51 2.36 -12.12
CA TRP A 452 -0.65 1.88 -12.86
C TRP A 452 -0.27 0.84 -13.90
N SER A 453 0.83 1.08 -14.64
CA SER A 453 1.34 0.20 -15.68
C SER A 453 1.72 -1.19 -15.15
N GLN A 454 2.23 -1.30 -13.92
CA GLN A 454 2.48 -2.59 -13.29
C GLN A 454 1.18 -3.41 -13.12
N GLY A 455 0.10 -2.78 -12.69
CA GLY A 455 -1.22 -3.45 -12.64
C GLY A 455 -1.71 -3.87 -14.02
N VAL A 456 -1.56 -2.99 -15.02
CA VAL A 456 -1.90 -3.30 -16.43
C VAL A 456 -1.08 -4.47 -16.96
N ALA A 457 0.19 -4.60 -16.59
CA ALA A 457 1.04 -5.70 -17.01
C ALA A 457 0.56 -7.07 -16.49
N VAL A 458 -0.07 -7.11 -15.31
CA VAL A 458 -0.60 -8.36 -14.72
C VAL A 458 -2.01 -8.65 -15.18
N PHE A 459 -2.91 -7.66 -15.13
CA PHE A 459 -4.35 -7.85 -15.33
C PHE A 459 -4.84 -7.48 -16.73
N GLY A 460 -3.97 -6.89 -17.56
CA GLY A 460 -4.40 -6.19 -18.76
C GLY A 460 -5.07 -4.86 -18.44
N LYS A 461 -5.30 -4.07 -19.49
CA LYS A 461 -5.89 -2.73 -19.36
C LYS A 461 -7.32 -2.78 -18.77
N GLU A 462 -8.12 -3.70 -19.27
CA GLU A 462 -9.51 -3.90 -18.82
C GLU A 462 -9.57 -4.43 -17.39
N GLY A 463 -8.75 -5.42 -17.03
CA GLY A 463 -8.69 -5.98 -15.69
C GLY A 463 -8.27 -4.93 -14.64
N MET A 464 -7.29 -4.08 -14.97
CA MET A 464 -6.88 -3.00 -14.06
C MET A 464 -7.98 -1.94 -13.90
N LEU A 465 -8.71 -1.59 -14.95
CA LEU A 465 -9.87 -0.71 -14.87
C LEU A 465 -11.01 -1.33 -14.06
N LYS A 466 -11.24 -2.65 -14.20
CA LYS A 466 -12.23 -3.39 -13.41
C LYS A 466 -11.88 -3.38 -11.92
N LEU A 467 -10.62 -3.64 -11.58
CA LEU A 467 -10.11 -3.57 -10.20
C LEU A 467 -10.31 -2.16 -9.60
N PHE A 468 -9.94 -1.13 -10.36
CA PHE A 468 -10.13 0.27 -9.96
C PHE A 468 -11.61 0.61 -9.72
N SER A 469 -12.49 0.18 -10.62
CA SER A 469 -13.94 0.44 -10.53
C SER A 469 -14.61 -0.32 -9.39
N ALA A 470 -14.10 -1.51 -9.04
CA ALA A 470 -14.60 -2.33 -7.94
C ALA A 470 -14.06 -1.87 -6.58
N SER A 471 -13.07 -0.98 -6.54
CA SER A 471 -12.51 -0.44 -5.31
C SER A 471 -13.44 0.59 -4.68
N ASN A 472 -13.85 0.35 -3.43
CA ASN A 472 -14.60 1.33 -2.63
C ASN A 472 -13.71 2.52 -2.24
N VAL A 473 -12.41 2.25 -2.04
CA VAL A 473 -11.39 3.22 -1.67
C VAL A 473 -10.21 3.11 -2.61
N PHE A 474 -9.86 4.20 -3.25
CA PHE A 474 -8.64 4.31 -4.02
C PHE A 474 -7.73 5.38 -3.40
N VAL A 475 -6.43 5.06 -3.24
CA VAL A 475 -5.45 5.97 -2.63
C VAL A 475 -4.26 6.13 -3.55
N TYR A 476 -3.93 7.38 -3.87
CA TYR A 476 -2.71 7.75 -4.59
C TYR A 476 -1.76 8.50 -3.66
N LEU A 477 -0.54 7.95 -3.45
CA LEU A 477 0.46 8.51 -2.53
C LEU A 477 1.54 9.35 -3.24
N GLY A 478 1.47 9.51 -4.56
CA GLY A 478 2.50 10.21 -5.33
C GLY A 478 3.63 9.30 -5.81
N GLY A 479 4.65 9.90 -6.41
CA GLY A 479 5.85 9.21 -6.86
C GLY A 479 5.71 8.46 -8.19
N VAL A 480 4.63 8.67 -8.94
CA VAL A 480 4.37 8.09 -10.27
C VAL A 480 4.45 9.19 -11.33
N ARG A 481 4.98 8.86 -12.51
CA ARG A 481 5.18 9.81 -13.63
C ARG A 481 4.46 9.40 -14.91
N GLU A 482 3.42 8.59 -14.79
CA GLU A 482 2.60 8.12 -15.91
C GLU A 482 1.54 9.19 -16.25
N ASN A 483 1.72 9.88 -17.37
CA ASN A 483 0.90 11.04 -17.74
C ASN A 483 -0.59 10.69 -17.85
N ASP A 484 -0.95 9.63 -18.56
CA ASP A 484 -2.35 9.24 -18.79
C ASP A 484 -3.07 8.91 -17.48
N PHE A 485 -2.40 8.19 -16.59
CA PHE A 485 -2.91 7.89 -15.25
C PHE A 485 -3.12 9.16 -14.43
N LEU A 486 -2.12 10.05 -14.39
CA LEU A 486 -2.21 11.32 -13.64
C LEU A 486 -3.28 12.26 -14.20
N GLN A 487 -3.45 12.29 -15.53
CA GLN A 487 -4.51 13.04 -16.17
C GLN A 487 -5.90 12.49 -15.80
N HIS A 488 -6.04 11.18 -15.77
CA HIS A 488 -7.28 10.53 -15.32
C HIS A 488 -7.60 10.88 -13.85
N ILE A 489 -6.61 10.82 -12.96
CA ILE A 489 -6.78 11.22 -11.55
C ILE A 489 -7.13 12.70 -11.42
N SER A 490 -6.48 13.61 -12.16
CA SER A 490 -6.80 15.04 -12.18
C SER A 490 -8.26 15.29 -12.57
N GLN A 491 -8.75 14.59 -13.61
CA GLN A 491 -10.15 14.66 -14.05
C GLN A 491 -11.13 14.17 -12.98
N LEU A 492 -10.82 13.07 -12.28
CA LEU A 492 -11.65 12.54 -11.18
C LEU A 492 -11.69 13.45 -9.96
N ILE A 493 -10.59 14.15 -9.65
CA ILE A 493 -10.56 15.18 -8.61
C ILE A 493 -11.49 16.34 -8.99
N GLY A 494 -11.48 16.73 -10.28
CA GLY A 494 -12.38 17.70 -10.88
C GLY A 494 -11.84 19.12 -10.89
N THR A 495 -12.72 20.08 -11.21
CA THR A 495 -12.40 21.48 -11.46
C THR A 495 -13.07 22.41 -10.46
N TYR A 496 -12.57 23.64 -10.37
CA TYR A 496 -13.20 24.75 -9.65
C TYR A 496 -13.23 26.02 -10.53
N ASP A 497 -14.14 26.94 -10.22
CA ASP A 497 -14.23 28.22 -10.91
C ASP A 497 -13.41 29.27 -10.13
N ARG A 498 -12.39 29.81 -10.76
CA ARG A 498 -11.54 30.88 -10.23
C ARG A 498 -12.04 32.24 -10.73
N GLU A 499 -12.27 33.18 -9.82
CA GLU A 499 -12.57 34.56 -10.18
C GLU A 499 -11.26 35.28 -10.54
N THR A 500 -11.19 35.73 -11.78
CA THR A 500 -10.07 36.56 -12.25
C THR A 500 -10.60 37.97 -12.43
N THR A 501 -10.02 38.92 -11.70
CA THR A 501 -10.37 40.33 -11.80
C THR A 501 -9.30 41.03 -12.61
N SER A 502 -9.65 41.54 -13.77
CA SER A 502 -8.79 42.43 -14.56
C SER A 502 -9.25 43.88 -14.36
N ALA A 503 -8.29 44.74 -14.00
CA ALA A 503 -8.54 46.17 -13.89
C ALA A 503 -7.83 46.85 -15.06
N SER A 504 -8.58 47.58 -15.86
CA SER A 504 -8.04 48.47 -16.90
C SER A 504 -8.27 49.92 -16.52
N MET A 505 -7.30 50.76 -16.80
CA MET A 505 -7.36 52.18 -16.55
C MET A 505 -7.38 52.88 -17.90
N ASN A 506 -8.51 53.51 -18.25
CA ASN A 506 -8.64 54.28 -19.47
C ASN A 506 -9.09 55.67 -19.13
N LYS A 507 -8.29 56.71 -19.54
CA LYS A 507 -8.54 58.13 -19.29
C LYS A 507 -8.93 58.50 -17.84
N GLY A 508 -8.26 57.86 -16.84
CA GLY A 508 -8.55 58.12 -15.42
C GLY A 508 -9.75 57.39 -14.82
N VAL A 509 -10.50 56.62 -15.63
CA VAL A 509 -11.61 55.79 -15.16
C VAL A 509 -11.14 54.34 -15.00
N ARG A 510 -11.23 53.81 -13.78
CA ARG A 510 -10.91 52.41 -13.46
C ARG A 510 -12.11 51.53 -13.80
N SER A 511 -11.98 50.71 -14.83
CA SER A 511 -12.94 49.65 -15.15
C SER A 511 -12.44 48.32 -14.60
N THR A 512 -13.30 47.60 -13.87
CA THR A 512 -13.01 46.32 -13.29
C THR A 512 -13.90 45.26 -13.95
N SER A 513 -13.29 44.30 -14.62
CA SER A 513 -14.03 43.16 -15.20
C SER A 513 -13.69 41.91 -14.40
N THR A 514 -14.72 41.16 -13.97
CA THR A 514 -14.56 39.89 -13.27
C THR A 514 -15.03 38.78 -14.21
N SER A 515 -14.15 37.85 -14.49
CA SER A 515 -14.41 36.64 -15.29
C SER A 515 -14.16 35.37 -14.44
N LEU A 516 -14.97 34.33 -14.70
CA LEU A 516 -14.80 33.01 -14.09
C LEU A 516 -13.99 32.15 -15.06
N LYS A 517 -12.82 31.69 -14.60
CA LYS A 517 -12.00 30.75 -15.32
C LYS A 517 -12.07 29.39 -14.64
N ARG A 518 -12.37 28.35 -15.40
CA ARG A 518 -12.36 26.97 -14.89
C ARG A 518 -10.94 26.43 -14.86
N GLU A 519 -10.50 25.96 -13.71
CA GLU A 519 -9.16 25.39 -13.49
C GLU A 519 -9.28 24.01 -12.79
N ASN A 520 -8.33 23.11 -13.03
CA ASN A 520 -8.26 21.86 -12.30
C ASN A 520 -7.94 22.13 -10.83
N ILE A 521 -8.49 21.31 -9.91
CA ILE A 521 -8.20 21.43 -8.48
C ILE A 521 -6.74 21.06 -8.21
N LEU A 522 -6.24 20.03 -8.91
CA LEU A 522 -4.83 19.65 -8.98
C LEU A 522 -4.47 19.37 -10.44
N GLU A 523 -3.42 20.00 -10.91
CA GLU A 523 -2.86 19.76 -12.23
C GLU A 523 -2.03 18.48 -12.24
N VAL A 524 -1.80 17.93 -13.44
CA VAL A 524 -0.94 16.72 -13.63
C VAL A 524 0.44 16.90 -13.01
N ALA A 525 1.04 18.07 -13.16
CA ALA A 525 2.34 18.38 -12.57
C ALA A 525 2.32 18.34 -11.04
N GLU A 526 1.27 18.87 -10.41
CA GLU A 526 1.12 18.84 -8.95
C GLU A 526 0.89 17.42 -8.42
N LEU A 527 0.23 16.56 -9.20
CA LEU A 527 0.06 15.14 -8.86
C LEU A 527 1.37 14.37 -9.03
N ALA A 528 2.15 14.64 -10.09
CA ALA A 528 3.48 14.04 -10.27
C ALA A 528 4.43 14.40 -9.13
N ASP A 529 4.37 15.65 -8.67
CA ASP A 529 5.18 16.19 -7.58
C ASP A 529 4.46 16.18 -6.22
N LEU A 530 3.47 15.28 -6.04
CA LEU A 530 2.73 15.21 -4.78
C LEU A 530 3.68 15.05 -3.58
N PRO A 531 3.68 16.01 -2.63
CA PRO A 531 4.65 16.01 -1.54
C PRO A 531 4.51 14.78 -0.64
N ARG A 532 5.66 14.23 -0.18
CA ARG A 532 5.66 13.14 0.80
C ARG A 532 4.80 13.49 2.01
N GLY A 533 4.04 12.51 2.48
CA GLY A 533 3.11 12.73 3.59
C GLY A 533 1.76 13.28 3.12
N ARG A 534 1.49 13.33 1.82
CA ARG A 534 0.18 13.62 1.24
C ARG A 534 -0.31 12.45 0.40
N ALA A 535 -1.64 12.29 0.36
CA ALA A 535 -2.30 11.29 -0.47
C ALA A 535 -3.62 11.84 -1.00
N ILE A 536 -3.97 11.44 -2.20
CA ILE A 536 -5.30 11.66 -2.77
C ILE A 536 -6.13 10.41 -2.52
N MET A 537 -7.29 10.57 -1.92
CA MET A 537 -8.26 9.50 -1.72
C MET A 537 -9.50 9.75 -2.57
N LEU A 538 -9.88 8.73 -3.33
CA LEU A 538 -11.20 8.64 -3.97
C LEU A 538 -11.99 7.58 -3.21
N SER A 539 -13.21 7.85 -2.82
CA SER A 539 -14.08 6.84 -2.21
C SER A 539 -15.48 6.90 -2.80
N SER A 540 -16.15 5.76 -2.85
CA SER A 540 -17.47 5.63 -3.44
C SER A 540 -18.46 6.61 -2.79
N GLY A 541 -19.21 7.34 -3.63
CA GLY A 541 -20.24 8.29 -3.18
C GLY A 541 -19.71 9.62 -2.62
N THR A 542 -18.38 9.88 -2.61
CA THR A 542 -17.81 11.13 -2.16
C THR A 542 -16.90 11.77 -3.22
N ARG A 543 -16.66 13.07 -3.07
CA ARG A 543 -15.61 13.74 -3.84
C ARG A 543 -14.23 13.31 -3.36
N ALA A 544 -13.21 13.52 -4.19
CA ALA A 544 -11.81 13.32 -3.81
C ALA A 544 -11.47 14.07 -2.51
N ALA A 545 -10.63 13.48 -1.69
CA ALA A 545 -10.13 14.08 -0.45
C ALA A 545 -8.59 14.11 -0.44
N LEU A 546 -8.02 15.21 0.04
CA LEU A 546 -6.59 15.31 0.29
C LEU A 546 -6.31 14.90 1.74
N LEU A 547 -5.47 13.88 1.88
CA LEU A 547 -5.08 13.33 3.17
C LEU A 547 -3.63 13.67 3.51
N ARG A 548 -3.35 13.68 4.80
CA ARG A 548 -2.02 13.55 5.38
C ARG A 548 -1.83 12.10 5.78
N THR A 549 -0.80 11.44 5.29
CA THR A 549 -0.44 10.09 5.74
C THR A 549 0.01 10.11 7.20
N VAL A 550 -0.25 9.02 7.91
CA VAL A 550 0.13 8.86 9.32
C VAL A 550 1.02 7.63 9.43
N PRO A 551 2.35 7.79 9.39
CA PRO A 551 3.27 6.69 9.59
C PRO A 551 3.08 6.07 10.98
N TRP A 552 3.32 4.76 11.11
CA TRP A 552 3.15 4.02 12.37
C TRP A 552 3.89 4.65 13.55
N PHE A 553 5.08 5.24 13.32
CA PHE A 553 5.86 5.94 14.36
C PHE A 553 5.25 7.27 14.85
N GLN A 554 4.12 7.70 14.28
CA GLN A 554 3.28 8.81 14.75
C GLN A 554 1.98 8.31 15.40
N GLY A 555 1.85 7.00 15.59
CA GLY A 555 0.73 6.35 16.25
C GLY A 555 0.75 6.45 17.78
N PRO A 556 -0.11 5.69 18.47
CA PRO A 556 -0.09 5.58 19.93
C PRO A 556 1.27 5.10 20.44
N LYS A 557 1.74 5.66 21.57
CA LYS A 557 3.09 5.38 22.09
C LYS A 557 3.34 3.90 22.37
N GLU A 558 2.36 3.20 22.91
CA GLU A 558 2.43 1.77 23.21
C GLU A 558 2.60 0.94 21.93
N GLN A 559 1.82 1.25 20.91
CA GLN A 559 1.92 0.60 19.61
C GLN A 559 3.28 0.88 18.93
N VAL A 560 3.77 2.12 19.01
CA VAL A 560 5.10 2.50 18.49
C VAL A 560 6.19 1.72 19.21
N ALA A 561 6.13 1.61 20.54
CA ALA A 561 7.10 0.86 21.33
C ALA A 561 7.09 -0.63 20.98
N ALA A 562 5.92 -1.25 20.82
CA ALA A 562 5.78 -2.65 20.41
C ALA A 562 6.38 -2.93 19.03
N ILE A 563 6.11 -2.04 18.05
CA ILE A 563 6.68 -2.14 16.70
C ILE A 563 8.21 -2.00 16.75
N GLN A 564 8.73 -1.03 17.51
CA GLN A 564 10.18 -0.83 17.64
C GLN A 564 10.85 -2.03 18.30
N ALA A 565 10.23 -2.62 19.31
CA ALA A 565 10.71 -3.83 19.96
C ALA A 565 10.77 -5.02 18.98
N SER A 566 9.70 -5.21 18.18
CA SER A 566 9.66 -6.24 17.13
C SER A 566 10.77 -6.04 16.09
N ILE A 567 10.96 -4.82 15.58
CA ILE A 567 12.05 -4.51 14.64
C ILE A 567 13.41 -4.82 15.26
N ALA A 568 13.66 -4.41 16.51
CA ALA A 568 14.93 -4.63 17.19
C ALA A 568 15.23 -6.11 17.45
N ALA A 569 14.20 -6.91 17.79
CA ALA A 569 14.34 -8.34 18.02
C ALA A 569 14.75 -9.13 16.77
N HIS A 570 14.31 -8.65 15.60
CA HIS A 570 14.53 -9.32 14.32
C HIS A 570 15.57 -8.63 13.42
N ASP A 571 16.26 -7.59 13.91
CA ASP A 571 17.34 -6.94 13.16
C ASP A 571 18.51 -7.90 12.96
N PRO A 572 18.95 -8.17 11.71
CA PRO A 572 20.12 -9.01 11.43
C PRO A 572 21.42 -8.55 12.08
N ALA A 573 21.54 -7.25 12.36
CA ALA A 573 22.71 -6.71 13.05
C ALA A 573 22.73 -7.11 14.53
N SER A 574 21.56 -7.15 15.17
CA SER A 574 21.41 -7.60 16.57
C SER A 574 21.67 -9.10 16.73
N GLN A 575 21.26 -9.90 15.74
CA GLN A 575 21.47 -11.35 15.74
C GLN A 575 22.94 -11.77 15.55
N LYS A 576 23.76 -10.94 14.88
CA LYS A 576 25.21 -11.18 14.74
C LYS A 576 26.02 -10.89 16.01
N ALA A 577 25.44 -10.20 16.97
CA ALA A 577 26.09 -9.87 18.24
C ALA A 577 25.94 -10.96 19.31
N ALA A 578 25.17 -12.02 19.08
CA ALA A 578 25.19 -13.20 19.94
C ALA A 578 26.54 -13.90 19.76
N PRO A 579 27.28 -14.25 20.87
CA PRO A 579 28.53 -14.98 20.75
C PRO A 579 28.27 -16.29 20.03
N VAL A 580 28.84 -16.45 18.84
CA VAL A 580 28.97 -17.78 18.26
C VAL A 580 29.93 -18.55 19.18
N ASP A 581 29.39 -19.50 19.92
CA ASP A 581 30.21 -20.50 20.60
C ASP A 581 30.97 -21.25 19.50
N VAL A 582 32.17 -20.76 19.18
CA VAL A 582 33.07 -21.43 18.26
C VAL A 582 33.64 -22.61 19.05
N PRO A 583 33.28 -23.86 18.72
CA PRO A 583 33.94 -24.99 19.35
C PRO A 583 35.43 -24.85 19.10
N PRO A 584 36.27 -25.14 20.11
CA PRO A 584 37.73 -25.03 19.97
C PRO A 584 38.18 -25.86 18.77
N ALA A 585 38.93 -25.23 17.88
CA ALA A 585 39.48 -25.87 16.70
C ALA A 585 40.21 -27.17 17.14
N PRO A 586 39.97 -28.30 16.46
CA PRO A 586 40.69 -29.53 16.80
C PRO A 586 42.19 -29.27 16.67
N ALA A 587 42.94 -29.66 17.72
CA ALA A 587 44.38 -29.53 17.76
C ALA A 587 44.98 -30.17 16.50
N VAL A 588 45.62 -29.37 15.67
CA VAL A 588 46.36 -29.86 14.51
C VAL A 588 47.57 -30.62 15.02
N SER A 589 47.52 -31.94 14.96
CA SER A 589 48.69 -32.80 15.16
C SER A 589 49.68 -32.51 14.04
N THR A 590 50.82 -31.97 14.40
CA THR A 590 51.99 -31.81 13.54
C THR A 590 52.47 -33.18 13.09
N THR A 591 52.04 -33.64 11.94
CA THR A 591 52.64 -34.79 11.27
C THR A 591 53.65 -34.29 10.23
N THR A 592 54.83 -34.78 10.38
CA THR A 592 56.07 -34.56 9.63
C THR A 592 55.86 -34.40 8.12
N VAL A 593 56.43 -33.33 7.57
CA VAL A 593 56.54 -33.04 6.13
C VAL A 593 57.42 -34.13 5.49
N LEU A 594 56.85 -34.90 4.58
CA LEU A 594 57.60 -35.69 3.60
C LEU A 594 57.82 -34.84 2.35
N ASP A 595 59.07 -34.74 1.96
CA ASP A 595 59.57 -34.05 0.77
C ASP A 595 58.74 -34.32 -0.50
N ARG A 596 58.35 -33.25 -1.17
CA ARG A 596 57.77 -33.28 -2.50
C ARG A 596 58.74 -32.60 -3.48
N PRO A 597 59.08 -33.21 -4.62
CA PRO A 597 60.02 -32.62 -5.57
C PRO A 597 59.40 -31.38 -6.25
N ALA A 598 60.25 -30.43 -6.58
CA ALA A 598 59.96 -29.12 -7.17
C ALA A 598 59.13 -29.26 -8.47
N ALA A 599 58.00 -28.55 -8.52
CA ALA A 599 57.19 -28.43 -9.73
C ALA A 599 57.79 -27.34 -10.63
N ALA A 600 57.85 -27.63 -11.92
CA ALA A 600 58.34 -26.77 -13.00
C ALA A 600 57.54 -25.45 -13.09
N ALA A 601 58.24 -24.38 -13.49
CA ALA A 601 57.68 -23.04 -13.72
C ALA A 601 56.57 -23.01 -14.77
N PRO A 602 55.53 -22.16 -14.62
CA PRO A 602 54.50 -22.04 -15.63
C PRO A 602 55.00 -21.29 -16.90
N ALA A 603 54.63 -21.85 -18.04
CA ALA A 603 54.91 -21.27 -19.36
C ALA A 603 54.25 -19.92 -19.55
N GLU A 604 54.96 -18.96 -20.13
CA GLU A 604 54.47 -17.65 -20.54
C GLU A 604 53.36 -17.75 -21.61
N VAL A 605 52.25 -17.02 -21.37
CA VAL A 605 51.16 -16.85 -22.35
C VAL A 605 51.51 -15.64 -23.24
N PRO A 606 51.49 -15.79 -24.58
CA PRO A 606 51.81 -14.67 -25.48
C PRO A 606 50.70 -13.56 -25.47
N PRO A 607 51.04 -12.31 -25.74
CA PRO A 607 50.13 -11.18 -25.68
C PRO A 607 49.14 -11.23 -26.85
N VAL A 608 47.84 -11.06 -26.53
CA VAL A 608 46.76 -10.91 -27.51
C VAL A 608 46.78 -9.50 -28.07
N GLU A 609 46.94 -9.38 -29.37
CA GLU A 609 46.94 -8.11 -30.11
C GLU A 609 45.60 -7.38 -29.98
N ARG A 610 45.66 -6.13 -29.56
CA ARG A 610 44.54 -5.15 -29.53
C ARG A 610 44.35 -4.54 -30.92
N SER A 611 43.84 -5.24 -31.90
CA SER A 611 43.57 -4.65 -33.24
C SER A 611 42.18 -4.94 -33.84
N ALA A 612 41.22 -5.47 -33.09
CA ALA A 612 39.90 -5.78 -33.64
C ALA A 612 38.72 -4.94 -33.10
N LEU A 613 38.93 -3.94 -32.24
CA LEU A 613 37.83 -3.12 -31.67
C LEU A 613 37.77 -1.67 -32.19
N SER A 614 38.65 -1.28 -33.15
CA SER A 614 38.66 0.09 -33.70
C SER A 614 37.94 0.23 -35.05
N ALA A 615 37.45 -0.88 -35.64
CA ALA A 615 36.85 -0.84 -36.98
C ALA A 615 35.31 -0.75 -36.99
N LEU A 616 34.66 -0.69 -35.82
CA LEU A 616 33.18 -0.68 -35.69
C LEU A 616 32.59 0.67 -35.29
N LEU A 617 33.37 1.72 -35.17
CA LEU A 617 32.91 3.06 -34.73
C LEU A 617 33.10 4.21 -35.74
N THR A 618 33.47 3.92 -37.00
CA THR A 618 33.50 4.94 -38.06
C THR A 618 32.89 4.39 -39.35
N GLY A 619 31.61 4.54 -39.50
CA GLY A 619 30.87 4.31 -40.74
C GLY A 619 30.04 5.53 -41.05
N THR A 620 30.63 6.44 -41.80
CA THR A 620 29.96 7.58 -42.44
C THR A 620 29.10 7.13 -43.60
N GLU A 621 27.98 7.83 -43.72
CA GLU A 621 27.09 8.00 -44.87
C GLU A 621 27.68 7.71 -46.27
N ASN A 622 26.90 7.00 -47.08
CA ASN A 622 26.70 7.37 -48.49
C ASN A 622 25.47 6.64 -49.05
N GLU A 623 24.45 7.40 -49.37
CA GLU A 623 23.42 7.03 -50.35
C GLU A 623 24.02 6.88 -51.75
N PRO A 624 23.38 6.08 -52.64
CA PRO A 624 22.91 6.71 -53.84
C PRO A 624 21.44 6.35 -54.20
N ARG A 625 20.73 7.41 -54.58
CA ARG A 625 19.50 7.36 -55.36
C ARG A 625 19.66 6.52 -56.62
N THR A 626 18.67 5.73 -56.95
CA THR A 626 18.25 5.48 -58.33
C THR A 626 16.75 5.40 -58.43
N ASP A 627 16.27 6.17 -59.34
CA ASP A 627 14.97 6.39 -59.91
C ASP A 627 14.37 5.17 -60.62
N ALA A 628 13.07 5.28 -60.89
CA ALA A 628 12.23 4.72 -61.93
C ALA A 628 11.28 3.57 -61.55
N GLY A 629 9.97 3.85 -61.40
CA GLY A 629 9.05 3.77 -62.53
C GLY A 629 8.17 2.52 -62.49
N ARG A 630 7.03 2.66 -62.03
CA ARG A 630 5.63 2.40 -62.51
C ARG A 630 4.68 2.13 -61.36
#